data_a5c71e403a8c7858c42f7072b9a5154c
#
_entry.id   a5c71e403a8c7858c42f7072b9a5154c
#
_cell.length_a   1.000
_cell.length_b   1.000
_cell.length_c   1.000
_cell.angle_alpha   90.00
_cell.angle_beta   90.00
_cell.angle_gamma   90.00
#
_symmetry.space_group_name_H-M   'P 1'
#
loop_
_entity.id
_entity.type
_entity.pdbx_description
1 polymer ?
#
loop_
_entity_poly.entity_id
_entity_poly.type
_entity_poly.pdbx_seq_one_letter_code
_entity_poly.pdbx_strand_id
1 'polypeptide(L)'
;MATTEKRVREKQDLKRVILDAARELFATENYKNVSIRRIAEKIDYSPGSIYLHFKDKDEILDGLAEEGFRLLSERLEAIKQRDPLEKLRQAAKVYLDFAMDQTHYYRIMFELGDSFSTTSGGYQAKQTQSQRAYEIILNAIREGVKSGDLSSQIDETFATHILWAEMHGIASLALAGRLGILSSEDRPAFFEAAIDSVLCGISPCCDP
;
A
#
# COMPACT_ATOMS: atom_id res chain seq x y z
N MET A 1 -28.75 6.40 25.48
CA MET A 1 -27.37 6.02 25.14
C MET A 1 -27.29 4.74 24.30
N ALA A 2 -27.89 3.61 24.69
CA ALA A 2 -27.85 2.34 23.93
C ALA A 2 -28.31 2.41 22.45
N THR A 3 -29.26 3.26 22.12
CA THR A 3 -29.82 3.39 20.75
C THR A 3 -28.85 4.09 19.79
N THR A 4 -28.05 5.03 20.29
CA THR A 4 -27.05 5.76 19.49
C THR A 4 -25.85 4.88 19.18
N GLU A 5 -25.37 4.12 20.16
CA GLU A 5 -24.27 3.17 19.99
C GLU A 5 -24.63 2.03 19.04
N LYS A 6 -25.86 1.52 19.10
CA LYS A 6 -26.36 0.51 18.17
C LYS A 6 -26.37 1.02 16.73
N ARG A 7 -26.88 2.23 16.49
CA ARG A 7 -26.89 2.88 15.17
C ARG A 7 -25.49 3.12 14.62
N VAL A 8 -24.54 3.51 15.47
CA VAL A 8 -23.13 3.68 15.04
C VAL A 8 -22.51 2.36 14.61
N ARG A 9 -22.75 1.28 15.36
CA ARG A 9 -22.27 -0.07 14.99
C ARG A 9 -22.89 -0.54 13.67
N GLU A 10 -24.21 -0.46 13.52
CA GLU A 10 -24.92 -0.83 12.28
C GLU A 10 -24.39 -0.04 11.08
N LYS A 11 -24.08 1.25 11.27
CA LYS A 11 -23.49 2.09 10.23
C LYS A 11 -22.06 1.65 9.87
N GLN A 12 -21.24 1.28 10.86
CA GLN A 12 -19.88 0.77 10.63
C GLN A 12 -19.91 -0.60 9.97
N ASP A 13 -20.83 -1.48 10.38
CA ASP A 13 -20.99 -2.81 9.80
C ASP A 13 -21.38 -2.73 8.32
N LEU A 14 -22.32 -1.86 7.95
CA LEU A 14 -22.72 -1.68 6.56
C LEU A 14 -21.58 -1.06 5.72
N LYS A 15 -20.84 -0.10 6.26
CA LYS A 15 -19.67 0.47 5.56
C LYS A 15 -18.65 -0.63 5.20
N ARG A 16 -18.38 -1.54 6.12
CA ARG A 16 -17.48 -2.67 5.91
C ARG A 16 -18.03 -3.64 4.86
N VAL A 17 -19.30 -3.99 4.92
CA VAL A 17 -19.96 -4.86 3.93
C VAL A 17 -19.88 -4.26 2.53
N ILE A 18 -20.04 -2.94 2.39
CA ILE A 18 -19.91 -2.23 1.10
C ILE A 18 -18.45 -2.34 0.59
N LEU A 19 -17.46 -2.09 1.44
CA LEU A 19 -16.04 -2.19 1.07
C LEU A 19 -15.65 -3.62 0.65
N ASP A 20 -16.09 -4.63 1.41
CA ASP A 20 -15.82 -6.04 1.08
C ASP A 20 -16.39 -6.43 -0.29
N ALA A 21 -17.65 -6.07 -0.56
CA ALA A 21 -18.31 -6.32 -1.84
C ALA A 21 -17.63 -5.58 -3.00
N ALA A 22 -17.24 -4.32 -2.78
CA ALA A 22 -16.52 -3.52 -3.77
C ALA A 22 -15.15 -4.10 -4.08
N ARG A 23 -14.40 -4.53 -3.06
CA ARG A 23 -13.10 -5.18 -3.21
C ARG A 23 -13.20 -6.44 -4.08
N GLU A 24 -14.18 -7.30 -3.84
CA GLU A 24 -14.40 -8.50 -4.66
C GLU A 24 -14.76 -8.17 -6.11
N LEU A 25 -15.58 -7.15 -6.35
CA LEU A 25 -15.92 -6.70 -7.70
C LEU A 25 -14.71 -6.11 -8.43
N PHE A 26 -13.94 -5.23 -7.78
CA PHE A 26 -12.71 -4.68 -8.36
C PHE A 26 -11.63 -5.74 -8.61
N ALA A 27 -11.65 -6.84 -7.85
CA ALA A 27 -10.74 -7.96 -8.06
C ALA A 27 -11.03 -8.76 -9.34
N THR A 28 -12.31 -8.87 -9.71
CA THR A 28 -12.80 -9.75 -10.78
C THR A 28 -13.26 -9.01 -12.04
N GLU A 29 -13.58 -7.73 -11.92
CA GLU A 29 -14.12 -6.92 -12.99
C GLU A 29 -13.24 -5.69 -13.27
N ASN A 30 -13.29 -5.19 -14.52
CA ASN A 30 -12.63 -3.92 -14.83
C ASN A 30 -13.28 -2.79 -14.03
N TYR A 31 -12.46 -1.87 -13.48
CA TYR A 31 -12.91 -0.71 -12.71
C TYR A 31 -14.06 0.06 -13.36
N LYS A 32 -14.02 0.21 -14.69
CA LYS A 32 -15.06 0.93 -15.46
C LYS A 32 -16.42 0.25 -15.42
N ASN A 33 -16.46 -1.07 -15.23
CA ASN A 33 -17.69 -1.87 -15.21
C ASN A 33 -18.33 -1.93 -13.81
N VAL A 34 -17.56 -1.66 -12.76
CA VAL A 34 -18.09 -1.61 -11.38
C VAL A 34 -18.82 -0.29 -11.16
N SER A 35 -20.04 -0.35 -10.67
CA SER A 35 -20.88 0.80 -10.33
C SER A 35 -21.46 0.66 -8.92
N ILE A 36 -21.89 1.78 -8.32
CA ILE A 36 -22.59 1.80 -7.03
C ILE A 36 -23.81 0.85 -7.05
N ARG A 37 -24.54 0.83 -8.19
CA ARG A 37 -25.68 -0.06 -8.35
C ARG A 37 -25.26 -1.54 -8.28
N ARG A 38 -24.18 -1.89 -8.95
CA ARG A 38 -23.65 -3.26 -8.95
C ARG A 38 -23.17 -3.71 -7.56
N ILE A 39 -22.53 -2.79 -6.81
CA ILE A 39 -22.13 -3.04 -5.42
C ILE A 39 -23.38 -3.27 -4.55
N ALA A 40 -24.42 -2.43 -4.72
CA ALA A 40 -25.66 -2.54 -3.97
C ALA A 40 -26.39 -3.89 -4.27
N GLU A 41 -26.48 -4.27 -5.55
CA GLU A 41 -27.05 -5.56 -5.98
C GLU A 41 -26.32 -6.75 -5.35
N LYS A 42 -24.95 -6.68 -5.25
CA LYS A 42 -24.15 -7.75 -4.66
C LYS A 42 -24.43 -8.01 -3.18
N ILE A 43 -24.78 -6.96 -2.44
CA ILE A 43 -25.04 -7.05 -0.99
C ILE A 43 -26.53 -7.01 -0.62
N ASP A 44 -27.41 -7.07 -1.63
CA ASP A 44 -28.88 -7.01 -1.46
C ASP A 44 -29.36 -5.74 -0.74
N TYR A 45 -28.77 -4.59 -1.11
CA TYR A 45 -29.14 -3.27 -0.62
C TYR A 45 -29.56 -2.34 -1.76
N SER A 46 -30.23 -1.24 -1.41
CA SER A 46 -30.53 -0.19 -2.39
C SER A 46 -29.28 0.67 -2.66
N PRO A 47 -29.10 1.21 -3.87
CA PRO A 47 -28.05 2.21 -4.13
C PRO A 47 -28.09 3.40 -3.18
N GLY A 48 -29.31 3.82 -2.76
CA GLY A 48 -29.49 4.88 -1.77
C GLY A 48 -28.84 4.57 -0.42
N SER A 49 -28.81 3.30 0.00
CA SER A 49 -28.16 2.87 1.23
C SER A 49 -26.64 3.05 1.15
N ILE A 50 -26.04 2.85 -0.03
CA ILE A 50 -24.60 3.06 -0.24
C ILE A 50 -24.28 4.57 -0.18
N TYR A 51 -25.11 5.41 -0.82
CA TYR A 51 -24.91 6.86 -0.82
C TYR A 51 -24.99 7.51 0.57
N LEU A 52 -25.52 6.81 1.59
CA LEU A 52 -25.45 7.25 2.99
C LEU A 52 -24.05 7.10 3.60
N HIS A 53 -23.15 6.34 2.96
CA HIS A 53 -21.80 6.02 3.44
C HIS A 53 -20.69 6.54 2.54
N PHE A 54 -20.92 6.57 1.24
CA PHE A 54 -19.97 6.96 0.22
C PHE A 54 -20.64 7.85 -0.82
N LYS A 55 -20.00 8.95 -1.13
CA LYS A 55 -20.50 9.94 -2.10
C LYS A 55 -20.53 9.36 -3.52
N ASP A 56 -19.49 8.63 -3.88
CA ASP A 56 -19.29 8.06 -5.20
C ASP A 56 -18.42 6.79 -5.13
N LYS A 57 -18.14 6.22 -6.29
CA LYS A 57 -17.32 5.03 -6.42
C LYS A 57 -15.84 5.29 -6.05
N ASP A 58 -15.37 6.50 -6.27
CA ASP A 58 -13.98 6.88 -6.01
C ASP A 58 -13.75 6.97 -4.50
N GLU A 59 -14.71 7.45 -3.71
CA GLU A 59 -14.64 7.43 -2.25
C GLU A 59 -14.62 5.99 -1.68
N ILE A 60 -15.28 5.04 -2.34
CA ILE A 60 -15.17 3.61 -1.99
C ILE A 60 -13.75 3.11 -2.29
N LEU A 61 -13.20 3.48 -3.43
CA LEU A 61 -11.85 3.11 -3.84
C LEU A 61 -10.80 3.67 -2.87
N ASP A 62 -10.95 4.95 -2.49
CA ASP A 62 -10.11 5.59 -1.48
C ASP A 62 -10.17 4.85 -0.13
N GLY A 63 -11.37 4.45 0.28
CA GLY A 63 -11.55 3.66 1.50
C GLY A 63 -10.84 2.31 1.45
N LEU A 64 -10.84 1.63 0.31
CA LEU A 64 -10.11 0.39 0.10
C LEU A 64 -8.59 0.61 0.01
N ALA A 65 -8.14 1.70 -0.62
CA ALA A 65 -6.72 2.06 -0.65
C ALA A 65 -6.18 2.33 0.76
N GLU A 66 -6.91 3.10 1.57
CA GLU A 66 -6.58 3.34 2.99
C GLU A 66 -6.52 2.03 3.80
N GLU A 67 -7.41 1.08 3.54
CA GLU A 67 -7.36 -0.24 4.16
C GLU A 67 -6.11 -1.02 3.72
N GLY A 68 -5.76 -1.00 2.44
CA GLY A 68 -4.54 -1.62 1.91
C GLY A 68 -3.28 -1.03 2.56
N PHE A 69 -3.17 0.31 2.63
CA PHE A 69 -2.05 0.97 3.30
C PHE A 69 -1.99 0.68 4.80
N ARG A 70 -3.13 0.56 5.48
CA ARG A 70 -3.18 0.14 6.89
C ARG A 70 -2.58 -1.26 7.07
N LEU A 71 -2.98 -2.21 6.23
CA LEU A 71 -2.45 -3.57 6.28
C LEU A 71 -0.95 -3.62 6.01
N LEU A 72 -0.46 -2.83 5.04
CA LEU A 72 0.96 -2.71 4.76
C LEU A 72 1.71 -2.09 5.95
N SER A 73 1.21 -0.99 6.52
CA SER A 73 1.80 -0.33 7.68
C SER A 73 1.90 -1.25 8.89
N GLU A 74 0.86 -2.03 9.18
CA GLU A 74 0.85 -3.01 10.26
C GLU A 74 1.92 -4.09 10.08
N ARG A 75 2.12 -4.58 8.83
CA ARG A 75 3.21 -5.53 8.52
C ARG A 75 4.60 -4.89 8.69
N LEU A 76 4.77 -3.64 8.26
CA LEU A 76 6.04 -2.90 8.42
C LEU A 76 6.36 -2.64 9.91
N GLU A 77 5.38 -2.26 10.72
CA GLU A 77 5.54 -2.05 12.16
C GLU A 77 5.86 -3.33 12.94
N ALA A 78 5.45 -4.48 12.42
CA ALA A 78 5.76 -5.78 13.03
C ALA A 78 7.24 -6.17 12.90
N ILE A 79 8.04 -5.46 12.10
CA ILE A 79 9.48 -5.68 11.93
C ILE A 79 10.18 -5.33 13.26
N LYS A 80 10.87 -6.33 13.85
CA LYS A 80 11.53 -6.19 15.16
C LYS A 80 13.03 -5.93 15.06
N GLN A 81 13.57 -5.84 13.86
CA GLN A 81 14.99 -5.57 13.65
C GLN A 81 15.38 -4.19 14.16
N ARG A 82 16.55 -4.12 14.83
CA ARG A 82 17.13 -2.88 15.36
C ARG A 82 18.19 -2.31 14.44
N ASP A 83 18.89 -3.17 13.70
CA ASP A 83 19.84 -2.76 12.67
C ASP A 83 19.08 -2.07 11.53
N PRO A 84 19.41 -0.81 11.18
CA PRO A 84 18.65 -0.04 10.21
C PRO A 84 18.69 -0.63 8.80
N LEU A 85 19.85 -1.17 8.37
CA LEU A 85 20.00 -1.76 7.04
C LEU A 85 19.16 -3.04 6.92
N GLU A 86 19.21 -3.90 7.94
CA GLU A 86 18.43 -5.13 7.98
C GLU A 86 16.92 -4.83 8.14
N LYS A 87 16.56 -3.76 8.84
CA LYS A 87 15.16 -3.27 8.93
C LYS A 87 14.65 -2.83 7.55
N LEU A 88 15.46 -2.11 6.77
CA LEU A 88 15.10 -1.71 5.40
C LEU A 88 15.01 -2.93 4.47
N ARG A 89 15.90 -3.92 4.60
CA ARG A 89 15.85 -5.19 3.88
C ARG A 89 14.52 -5.91 4.14
N GLN A 90 14.15 -6.07 5.39
CA GLN A 90 12.88 -6.69 5.75
C GLN A 90 11.67 -5.88 5.30
N ALA A 91 11.75 -4.55 5.33
CA ALA A 91 10.68 -3.69 4.84
C ALA A 91 10.47 -3.84 3.33
N ALA A 92 11.55 -3.89 2.54
CA ALA A 92 11.49 -4.16 1.10
C ALA A 92 10.87 -5.54 0.80
N LYS A 93 11.26 -6.56 1.56
CA LYS A 93 10.66 -7.90 1.45
C LYS A 93 9.17 -7.89 1.80
N VAL A 94 8.79 -7.27 2.92
CA VAL A 94 7.38 -7.11 3.33
C VAL A 94 6.56 -6.43 2.24
N TYR A 95 7.12 -5.41 1.56
CA TYR A 95 6.45 -4.72 0.48
C TYR A 95 6.20 -5.66 -0.73
N LEU A 96 7.22 -6.40 -1.16
CA LEU A 96 7.10 -7.35 -2.28
C LEU A 96 6.14 -8.50 -1.94
N ASP A 97 6.24 -9.07 -0.73
CA ASP A 97 5.35 -10.13 -0.27
C ASP A 97 3.90 -9.60 -0.20
N PHE A 98 3.69 -8.38 0.31
CA PHE A 98 2.37 -7.73 0.32
C PHE A 98 1.79 -7.61 -1.08
N ALA A 99 2.58 -7.17 -2.06
CA ALA A 99 2.12 -7.05 -3.44
C ALA A 99 1.68 -8.40 -4.02
N MET A 100 2.39 -9.47 -3.70
CA MET A 100 2.06 -10.82 -4.18
C MET A 100 0.85 -11.43 -3.45
N ASP A 101 0.81 -11.30 -2.10
CA ASP A 101 -0.24 -11.88 -1.26
C ASP A 101 -1.55 -11.11 -1.32
N GLN A 102 -1.44 -9.77 -1.38
CA GLN A 102 -2.55 -8.83 -1.35
C GLN A 102 -2.72 -8.09 -2.68
N THR A 103 -2.58 -8.83 -3.78
CA THR A 103 -2.58 -8.29 -5.15
C THR A 103 -3.77 -7.35 -5.42
N HIS A 104 -4.94 -7.65 -4.87
CA HIS A 104 -6.15 -6.82 -5.08
C HIS A 104 -5.99 -5.45 -4.39
N TYR A 105 -5.51 -5.43 -3.14
CA TYR A 105 -5.23 -4.17 -2.45
C TYR A 105 -4.11 -3.41 -3.16
N TYR A 106 -3.03 -4.08 -3.55
CA TYR A 106 -1.92 -3.46 -4.27
C TYR A 106 -2.40 -2.75 -5.55
N ARG A 107 -3.24 -3.43 -6.35
CA ARG A 107 -3.83 -2.84 -7.56
C ARG A 107 -4.74 -1.65 -7.25
N ILE A 108 -5.56 -1.73 -6.21
CA ILE A 108 -6.42 -0.62 -5.78
C ILE A 108 -5.56 0.57 -5.32
N MET A 109 -4.52 0.32 -4.55
CA MET A 109 -3.63 1.35 -4.02
C MET A 109 -2.87 2.11 -5.12
N PHE A 110 -2.50 1.44 -6.22
CA PHE A 110 -1.53 2.00 -7.16
C PHE A 110 -1.97 2.02 -8.64
N GLU A 111 -2.97 1.23 -9.04
CA GLU A 111 -3.31 1.07 -10.47
C GLU A 111 -4.73 1.57 -10.82
N LEU A 112 -5.68 1.59 -9.88
CA LEU A 112 -7.09 1.78 -10.21
C LEU A 112 -7.65 3.17 -9.94
N GLY A 113 -6.97 4.05 -9.22
CA GLY A 113 -7.49 5.34 -8.83
C GLY A 113 -6.75 6.52 -9.47
N ASP A 114 -7.51 7.47 -10.04
CA ASP A 114 -7.00 8.83 -10.27
C ASP A 114 -6.90 9.61 -8.95
N SER A 115 -7.31 9.02 -7.85
CA SER A 115 -7.46 9.63 -6.51
C SER A 115 -6.13 9.96 -5.83
N PHE A 116 -5.02 9.40 -6.30
CA PHE A 116 -3.68 9.91 -6.01
C PHE A 116 -3.33 11.19 -6.79
N SER A 117 -4.28 11.72 -7.57
CA SER A 117 -4.16 13.02 -8.21
C SER A 117 -3.99 14.10 -7.15
N THR A 118 -2.81 14.69 -7.14
CA THR A 118 -2.36 15.82 -6.34
C THR A 118 -3.25 17.08 -6.45
N THR A 119 -4.35 17.02 -7.16
CA THR A 119 -5.23 18.16 -7.47
C THR A 119 -6.36 18.39 -6.47
N SER A 120 -6.67 17.42 -5.63
CA SER A 120 -7.61 17.66 -4.53
C SER A 120 -6.81 18.02 -3.28
N GLY A 121 -6.77 19.29 -2.88
CA GLY A 121 -6.02 19.87 -1.75
C GLY A 121 -6.18 19.19 -0.38
N GLY A 122 -6.25 17.88 -0.32
CA GLY A 122 -6.43 17.03 0.83
C GLY A 122 -5.16 16.46 1.47
N TYR A 123 -3.98 16.70 0.89
CA TYR A 123 -2.73 16.19 1.44
C TYR A 123 -2.33 16.80 2.81
N GLN A 124 -3.04 17.86 3.25
CA GLN A 124 -2.68 18.59 4.47
C GLN A 124 -3.56 18.34 5.70
N ALA A 125 -4.59 17.53 5.65
CA ALA A 125 -5.59 17.53 6.74
C ALA A 125 -5.72 16.25 7.58
N LYS A 126 -5.19 15.10 7.15
CA LYS A 126 -5.19 13.84 7.95
C LYS A 126 -3.93 13.06 7.67
N GLN A 127 -3.27 12.55 8.73
CA GLN A 127 -2.30 11.46 8.56
C GLN A 127 -3.01 10.29 7.86
N THR A 128 -2.72 10.11 6.58
CA THR A 128 -3.23 8.99 5.80
C THR A 128 -2.41 7.74 6.12
N GLN A 129 -2.98 6.56 5.90
CA GLN A 129 -2.23 5.30 6.11
C GLN A 129 -1.03 5.17 5.14
N SER A 130 -1.13 5.78 3.96
CA SER A 130 -0.01 5.88 3.01
C SER A 130 1.16 6.68 3.59
N GLN A 131 0.88 7.82 4.23
CA GLN A 131 1.90 8.63 4.91
C GLN A 131 2.55 7.86 6.06
N ARG A 132 1.78 7.09 6.83
CA ARG A 132 2.30 6.24 7.90
C ARG A 132 3.29 5.19 7.36
N ALA A 133 2.95 4.49 6.28
CA ALA A 133 3.86 3.53 5.64
C ALA A 133 5.15 4.22 5.18
N TYR A 134 5.05 5.40 4.56
CA TYR A 134 6.18 6.19 4.14
C TYR A 134 7.09 6.61 5.31
N GLU A 135 6.51 7.10 6.41
CA GLU A 135 7.26 7.56 7.59
C GLU A 135 8.03 6.43 8.29
N ILE A 136 7.52 5.18 8.25
CA ILE A 136 8.23 4.02 8.80
C ILE A 136 9.56 3.83 8.07
N ILE A 137 9.55 3.90 6.75
CA ILE A 137 10.76 3.74 5.92
C ILE A 137 11.70 4.93 6.08
N LEU A 138 11.17 6.15 6.01
CA LEU A 138 11.95 7.37 6.19
C LEU A 138 12.67 7.38 7.55
N ASN A 139 12.01 6.96 8.61
CA ASN A 139 12.62 6.88 9.95
C ASN A 139 13.71 5.80 10.02
N ALA A 140 13.54 4.66 9.35
CA ALA A 140 14.58 3.64 9.27
C ALA A 140 15.84 4.15 8.53
N ILE A 141 15.64 4.92 7.43
CA ILE A 141 16.76 5.57 6.71
C ILE A 141 17.44 6.60 7.60
N ARG A 142 16.69 7.46 8.31
CA ARG A 142 17.25 8.43 9.25
C ARG A 142 18.07 7.77 10.37
N GLU A 143 17.55 6.68 10.93
CA GLU A 143 18.27 5.89 11.93
C GLU A 143 19.60 5.36 11.35
N GLY A 144 19.60 4.83 10.10
CA GLY A 144 20.78 4.31 9.43
C GLY A 144 21.82 5.38 9.10
N VAL A 145 21.40 6.55 8.64
CA VAL A 145 22.31 7.69 8.44
C VAL A 145 22.93 8.15 9.76
N LYS A 146 22.14 8.22 10.83
CA LYS A 146 22.61 8.65 12.15
C LYS A 146 23.59 7.63 12.78
N SER A 147 23.40 6.33 12.57
CA SER A 147 24.29 5.28 13.08
C SER A 147 25.56 5.10 12.22
N GLY A 148 25.58 5.61 10.98
CA GLY A 148 26.66 5.41 10.02
C GLY A 148 26.54 4.12 9.21
N ASP A 149 25.43 3.40 9.31
CA ASP A 149 25.14 2.22 8.50
C ASP A 149 24.74 2.59 7.07
N LEU A 150 24.24 3.82 6.87
CA LEU A 150 23.96 4.41 5.58
C LEU A 150 24.83 5.63 5.33
N SER A 151 25.06 5.97 4.04
CA SER A 151 25.86 7.13 3.65
C SER A 151 25.32 8.44 4.24
N SER A 152 26.20 9.24 4.83
CA SER A 152 25.85 10.57 5.35
C SER A 152 25.62 11.62 4.26
N GLN A 153 25.92 11.29 3.00
CA GLN A 153 25.75 12.19 1.86
C GLN A 153 24.38 12.00 1.17
N ILE A 154 23.60 11.00 1.61
CA ILE A 154 22.31 10.71 1.00
C ILE A 154 21.23 11.68 1.49
N ASP A 155 20.42 12.20 0.57
CA ASP A 155 19.16 12.83 0.93
C ASP A 155 18.15 11.76 1.36
N GLU A 156 17.74 11.79 2.62
CA GLU A 156 16.87 10.76 3.24
C GLU A 156 15.52 10.65 2.53
N THR A 157 14.98 11.77 2.05
CA THR A 157 13.72 11.81 1.33
C THR A 157 13.87 11.17 -0.05
N PHE A 158 14.96 11.50 -0.76
CA PHE A 158 15.23 10.89 -2.07
C PHE A 158 15.49 9.39 -1.94
N ALA A 159 16.29 8.95 -0.95
CA ALA A 159 16.53 7.55 -0.68
C ALA A 159 15.21 6.77 -0.43
N THR A 160 14.31 7.37 0.37
CA THR A 160 12.99 6.77 0.63
C THR A 160 12.18 6.60 -0.66
N HIS A 161 12.15 7.61 -1.53
CA HIS A 161 11.43 7.55 -2.80
C HIS A 161 12.09 6.58 -3.80
N ILE A 162 13.42 6.53 -3.86
CA ILE A 162 14.15 5.60 -4.72
C ILE A 162 13.84 4.16 -4.29
N LEU A 163 13.99 3.85 -3.00
CA LEU A 163 13.69 2.51 -2.49
C LEU A 163 12.25 2.10 -2.80
N TRP A 164 11.29 3.00 -2.57
CA TRP A 164 9.89 2.74 -2.92
C TRP A 164 9.69 2.52 -4.42
N ALA A 165 10.25 3.39 -5.28
CA ALA A 165 10.08 3.33 -6.73
C ALA A 165 10.66 2.01 -7.30
N GLU A 166 11.79 1.56 -6.81
CA GLU A 166 12.41 0.30 -7.26
C GLU A 166 11.61 -0.91 -6.81
N MET A 167 11.18 -0.98 -5.55
CA MET A 167 10.33 -2.07 -5.06
C MET A 167 8.97 -2.09 -5.77
N HIS A 168 8.40 -0.90 -6.03
CA HIS A 168 7.16 -0.78 -6.79
C HIS A 168 7.32 -1.25 -8.24
N GLY A 169 8.41 -0.87 -8.90
CA GLY A 169 8.73 -1.32 -10.26
C GLY A 169 8.85 -2.84 -10.35
N ILE A 170 9.57 -3.47 -9.42
CA ILE A 170 9.73 -4.93 -9.34
C ILE A 170 8.38 -5.61 -9.11
N ALA A 171 7.60 -5.14 -8.13
CA ALA A 171 6.28 -5.69 -7.84
C ALA A 171 5.33 -5.59 -9.04
N SER A 172 5.28 -4.43 -9.70
CA SER A 172 4.44 -4.19 -10.89
C SER A 172 4.83 -5.10 -12.06
N LEU A 173 6.12 -5.26 -12.34
CA LEU A 173 6.61 -6.18 -13.38
C LEU A 173 6.28 -7.64 -13.06
N ALA A 174 6.43 -8.04 -11.80
CA ALA A 174 6.10 -9.39 -11.34
C ALA A 174 4.59 -9.69 -11.50
N LEU A 175 3.73 -8.78 -11.05
CA LEU A 175 2.27 -8.90 -11.15
C LEU A 175 1.76 -8.87 -12.59
N ALA A 176 2.43 -8.10 -13.46
CA ALA A 176 2.14 -8.06 -14.89
C ALA A 176 2.65 -9.30 -15.67
N GLY A 177 3.33 -10.25 -14.99
CA GLY A 177 3.94 -11.41 -15.64
C GLY A 177 5.10 -11.05 -16.58
N ARG A 178 5.68 -9.87 -16.44
CA ARG A 178 6.76 -9.36 -17.33
C ARG A 178 8.17 -9.76 -16.89
N LEU A 179 8.30 -10.47 -15.77
CA LEU A 179 9.52 -11.17 -15.36
C LEU A 179 9.54 -12.61 -15.85
N GLY A 180 8.93 -12.88 -17.01
CA GLY A 180 8.70 -14.23 -17.57
C GLY A 180 9.96 -15.03 -17.96
N ILE A 181 11.15 -14.44 -17.83
CA ILE A 181 12.43 -15.15 -17.94
C ILE A 181 12.72 -15.91 -16.62
N LEU A 182 12.11 -15.50 -15.51
CA LEU A 182 12.29 -16.09 -14.19
C LEU A 182 11.15 -17.08 -13.93
N SER A 183 11.52 -18.30 -13.56
CA SER A 183 10.56 -19.28 -13.05
C SER A 183 9.94 -18.78 -11.74
N SER A 184 8.82 -19.39 -11.32
CA SER A 184 8.25 -19.10 -10.00
C SER A 184 9.20 -19.46 -8.86
N GLU A 185 10.11 -20.42 -9.09
CA GLU A 185 11.12 -20.87 -8.13
C GLU A 185 12.29 -19.88 -8.02
N ASP A 186 12.63 -19.18 -9.10
CA ASP A 186 13.72 -18.19 -9.12
C ASP A 186 13.30 -16.83 -8.56
N ARG A 187 12.00 -16.56 -8.49
CA ARG A 187 11.47 -15.26 -8.07
C ARG A 187 11.93 -14.80 -6.68
N PRO A 188 11.93 -15.65 -5.63
CA PRO A 188 12.44 -15.25 -4.31
C PRO A 188 13.92 -14.85 -4.36
N ALA A 189 14.76 -15.60 -5.06
CA ALA A 189 16.17 -15.28 -5.20
C ALA A 189 16.39 -13.97 -5.96
N PHE A 190 15.59 -13.71 -7.00
CA PHE A 190 15.60 -12.43 -7.71
C PHE A 190 15.19 -11.26 -6.80
N PHE A 191 14.16 -11.42 -5.98
CA PHE A 191 13.74 -10.37 -5.04
C PHE A 191 14.84 -10.05 -4.02
N GLU A 192 15.49 -11.07 -3.45
CA GLU A 192 16.61 -10.85 -2.53
C GLU A 192 17.78 -10.12 -3.24
N ALA A 193 18.16 -10.53 -4.44
CA ALA A 193 19.23 -9.88 -5.20
C ALA A 193 18.89 -8.42 -5.56
N ALA A 194 17.64 -8.14 -5.88
CA ALA A 194 17.18 -6.80 -6.17
C ALA A 194 17.22 -5.90 -4.92
N ILE A 195 16.76 -6.42 -3.78
CA ILE A 195 16.84 -5.72 -2.49
C ILE A 195 18.30 -5.41 -2.13
N ASP A 196 19.21 -6.39 -2.30
CA ASP A 196 20.64 -6.20 -2.06
C ASP A 196 21.23 -5.10 -2.93
N SER A 197 20.87 -5.08 -4.21
CA SER A 197 21.34 -4.07 -5.16
C SER A 197 20.94 -2.64 -4.74
N VAL A 198 19.68 -2.47 -4.34
CA VAL A 198 19.15 -1.16 -3.89
C VAL A 198 19.85 -0.69 -2.61
N LEU A 199 19.95 -1.58 -1.61
CA LEU A 199 20.56 -1.26 -0.33
C LEU A 199 22.06 -0.99 -0.45
N CYS A 200 22.76 -1.67 -1.38
CA CYS A 200 24.15 -1.38 -1.70
C CYS A 200 24.33 0.08 -2.17
N GLY A 201 23.39 0.58 -3.00
CA GLY A 201 23.45 1.96 -3.52
C GLY A 201 23.29 3.07 -2.46
N ILE A 202 22.79 2.73 -1.27
CA ILE A 202 22.65 3.69 -0.15
C ILE A 202 23.61 3.40 1.00
N SER A 203 24.47 2.40 0.87
CA SER A 203 25.48 2.03 1.87
C SER A 203 26.73 2.91 1.76
N PRO A 204 27.51 3.10 2.86
CA PRO A 204 28.71 3.95 2.87
C PRO A 204 29.80 3.50 1.87
N CYS A 205 29.81 2.22 1.49
CA CYS A 205 30.78 1.66 0.54
C CYS A 205 30.64 2.19 -0.90
N CYS A 206 29.55 2.89 -1.20
CA CYS A 206 29.27 3.47 -2.52
C CYS A 206 29.50 5.00 -2.54
N ASP A 207 30.01 5.58 -1.46
CA ASP A 207 30.43 6.99 -1.46
C ASP A 207 31.60 7.16 -2.44
N PRO A 208 31.55 8.17 -3.35
CA PRO A 208 32.55 8.41 -4.39
C PRO A 208 33.92 8.82 -3.86
#